data_f2c077c61723de6adb573073bb00e8ed
#
_entry.id   f2c077c61723de6adb573073bb00e8ed
#
_cell.length_a   1.000
_cell.length_b   1.000
_cell.length_c   1.000
_cell.angle_alpha   90.00
_cell.angle_beta   90.00
_cell.angle_gamma   90.00
#
_symmetry.space_group_name_H-M   'P 1'
#
loop_
_entity.id
_entity.type
_entity.pdbx_description
1 polymer ?
#
loop_
_entity_poly.entity_id
_entity_poly.type
_entity_poly.pdbx_seq_one_letter_code
_entity_poly.pdbx_strand_id
1 'polypeptide(L)'
;MSTYAMHVAKTGLNSQQTKMQIIANNLANVNTTGFKSDRANFETLLYQIIRPAGEQTSDDTNLASAFSIGAGSRLLNTSKQHTQGSVIQTDNALDIAIEGSGFFQVLMPDGRIGYTRNGTFARSADGALTTQSGYVVQPEIQIPEGVTQINISQTGAVTVQVAGAVEADEVGQLTLADFANRQGLEPIGESFLVETPASGPPVVANPIEGGFGKLLQGSLEGSNVNAVQQL
;
A
#
# COMPACT_ATOMS: atom_id res chain seq x y z
N MET A 1 2.95 -19.07 -40.15
CA MET A 1 3.01 -19.72 -38.81
C MET A 1 4.15 -19.17 -37.92
N SER A 2 5.33 -18.83 -38.49
CA SER A 2 6.44 -18.29 -37.71
C SER A 2 6.16 -16.94 -37.01
N THR A 3 5.41 -16.05 -37.66
CA THR A 3 5.06 -14.70 -37.10
C THR A 3 4.16 -14.80 -35.87
N TYR A 4 3.24 -15.76 -35.81
CA TYR A 4 2.36 -15.97 -34.66
C TYR A 4 3.13 -16.48 -33.44
N ALA A 5 4.00 -17.49 -33.63
CA ALA A 5 4.85 -18.00 -32.57
C ALA A 5 5.80 -16.91 -32.03
N MET A 6 6.35 -16.07 -32.92
CA MET A 6 7.17 -14.91 -32.50
C MET A 6 6.37 -13.88 -31.70
N HIS A 7 5.12 -13.65 -32.06
CA HIS A 7 4.25 -12.74 -31.31
C HIS A 7 4.01 -13.27 -29.88
N VAL A 8 3.66 -14.55 -29.75
CA VAL A 8 3.47 -15.19 -28.44
C VAL A 8 4.73 -15.13 -27.61
N ALA A 9 5.90 -15.44 -28.22
CA ALA A 9 7.18 -15.32 -27.51
C ALA A 9 7.49 -13.89 -27.06
N LYS A 10 7.20 -12.88 -27.90
CA LYS A 10 7.35 -11.46 -27.55
C LYS A 10 6.47 -11.07 -26.37
N THR A 11 5.20 -11.48 -26.35
CA THR A 11 4.30 -11.20 -25.23
C THR A 11 4.79 -11.83 -23.93
N GLY A 12 5.30 -13.07 -23.99
CA GLY A 12 5.92 -13.75 -22.84
C GLY A 12 7.16 -13.02 -22.31
N LEU A 13 8.06 -12.59 -23.21
CA LEU A 13 9.25 -11.83 -22.82
C LEU A 13 8.88 -10.47 -22.20
N ASN A 14 7.94 -9.73 -22.77
CA ASN A 14 7.48 -8.47 -22.22
C ASN A 14 6.86 -8.68 -20.81
N SER A 15 6.08 -9.73 -20.63
CA SER A 15 5.49 -10.07 -19.33
C SER A 15 6.57 -10.39 -18.28
N GLN A 16 7.60 -11.15 -18.66
CA GLN A 16 8.72 -11.45 -17.76
C GLN A 16 9.55 -10.20 -17.45
N GLN A 17 9.80 -9.34 -18.44
CA GLN A 17 10.51 -8.08 -18.23
C GLN A 17 9.76 -7.19 -17.23
N THR A 18 8.45 -7.01 -17.39
CA THR A 18 7.63 -6.22 -16.46
C THR A 18 7.64 -6.82 -15.06
N LYS A 19 7.52 -8.15 -14.95
CA LYS A 19 7.63 -8.86 -13.68
C LYS A 19 8.96 -8.58 -12.99
N MET A 20 10.07 -8.64 -13.72
CA MET A 20 11.40 -8.32 -13.17
C MET A 20 11.52 -6.88 -12.72
N GLN A 21 10.93 -5.91 -13.45
CA GLN A 21 10.92 -4.51 -13.04
C GLN A 21 10.18 -4.31 -11.71
N ILE A 22 9.03 -4.98 -11.53
CA ILE A 22 8.25 -4.90 -10.28
C ILE A 22 9.04 -5.55 -9.13
N ILE A 23 9.64 -6.71 -9.35
CA ILE A 23 10.49 -7.38 -8.35
C ILE A 23 11.66 -6.49 -7.95
N ALA A 24 12.34 -5.87 -8.92
CA ALA A 24 13.45 -4.97 -8.67
C ALA A 24 13.01 -3.74 -7.85
N ASN A 25 11.85 -3.16 -8.16
CA ASN A 25 11.28 -2.06 -7.37
C ASN A 25 10.93 -2.50 -5.95
N ASN A 26 10.29 -3.66 -5.78
CA ASN A 26 9.99 -4.22 -4.46
C ASN A 26 11.27 -4.44 -3.64
N LEU A 27 12.29 -5.03 -4.26
CA LEU A 27 13.56 -5.31 -3.59
C LEU A 27 14.31 -4.02 -3.20
N ALA A 28 14.30 -3.00 -4.06
CA ALA A 28 14.89 -1.70 -3.76
C ALA A 28 14.22 -1.04 -2.54
N ASN A 29 12.93 -1.31 -2.31
CA ASN A 29 12.14 -0.74 -1.21
C ASN A 29 11.93 -1.71 -0.02
N VAL A 30 12.76 -2.76 0.10
CA VAL A 30 12.63 -3.74 1.20
C VAL A 30 12.88 -3.10 2.58
N ASN A 31 13.71 -2.06 2.65
CA ASN A 31 14.02 -1.33 3.88
C ASN A 31 13.23 -0.01 4.02
N THR A 32 12.32 0.29 3.10
CA THR A 32 11.51 1.53 3.15
C THR A 32 10.34 1.35 4.10
N THR A 33 10.23 2.22 5.12
CA THR A 33 9.14 2.19 6.10
C THR A 33 7.78 2.42 5.44
N GLY A 34 6.80 1.62 5.83
CA GLY A 34 5.42 1.72 5.31
C GLY A 34 5.25 1.32 3.84
N PHE A 35 6.32 0.82 3.17
CA PHE A 35 6.22 0.39 1.78
C PHE A 35 5.33 -0.85 1.64
N LYS A 36 4.50 -0.85 0.61
CA LYS A 36 3.66 -1.98 0.22
C LYS A 36 4.09 -2.50 -1.13
N SER A 37 4.38 -3.80 -1.20
CA SER A 37 4.84 -4.48 -2.41
C SER A 37 3.81 -4.40 -3.53
N ASP A 38 4.30 -4.24 -4.74
CA ASP A 38 3.50 -4.30 -5.95
C ASP A 38 3.49 -5.72 -6.52
N ARG A 39 2.33 -6.14 -7.03
CA ARG A 39 2.15 -7.42 -7.72
C ARG A 39 1.62 -7.18 -9.13
N ALA A 40 2.25 -7.81 -10.12
CA ALA A 40 1.74 -7.86 -11.48
C ALA A 40 0.64 -8.90 -11.61
N ASN A 41 -0.48 -8.52 -12.22
CA ASN A 41 -1.55 -9.42 -12.60
C ASN A 41 -1.55 -9.59 -14.12
N PHE A 42 -1.43 -10.82 -14.58
CA PHE A 42 -1.41 -11.17 -16.00
C PHE A 42 -2.69 -11.87 -16.39
N GLU A 43 -3.12 -11.67 -17.61
CA GLU A 43 -4.23 -12.42 -18.20
C GLU A 43 -3.81 -13.06 -19.53
N THR A 44 -4.51 -14.12 -19.88
CA THR A 44 -4.33 -14.80 -21.17
C THR A 44 -5.05 -14.01 -22.26
N LEU A 45 -4.43 -13.94 -23.44
CA LEU A 45 -5.08 -13.44 -24.65
C LEU A 45 -6.03 -14.51 -25.23
N LEU A 46 -6.85 -14.09 -26.18
CA LEU A 46 -7.82 -14.97 -26.84
C LEU A 46 -7.16 -16.22 -27.42
N TYR A 47 -7.89 -17.35 -27.36
CA TYR A 47 -7.48 -18.58 -28.00
C TYR A 47 -8.04 -18.61 -29.42
N GLN A 48 -7.20 -18.97 -30.37
CA GLN A 48 -7.62 -19.30 -31.72
C GLN A 48 -8.02 -20.79 -31.77
N ILE A 49 -9.29 -21.05 -32.01
CA ILE A 49 -9.79 -22.41 -32.18
C ILE A 49 -9.55 -22.81 -33.63
N ILE A 50 -8.71 -23.81 -33.87
CA ILE A 50 -8.39 -24.35 -35.19
C ILE A 50 -9.38 -25.46 -35.53
N ARG A 51 -9.72 -26.30 -34.55
CA ARG A 51 -10.75 -27.34 -34.64
C ARG A 51 -11.61 -27.32 -33.39
N PRO A 52 -12.92 -27.18 -33.52
CA PRO A 52 -13.82 -27.22 -32.38
C PRO A 52 -13.97 -28.66 -31.84
N ALA A 53 -14.26 -28.77 -30.53
CA ALA A 53 -14.64 -30.04 -29.94
C ALA A 53 -15.94 -30.54 -30.57
N GLY A 54 -16.04 -31.84 -30.82
CA GLY A 54 -17.21 -32.45 -31.47
C GLY A 54 -17.20 -32.37 -33.01
N GLU A 55 -16.14 -31.82 -33.64
CA GLU A 55 -15.98 -31.88 -35.09
C GLU A 55 -15.86 -33.33 -35.55
N GLN A 56 -16.60 -33.70 -36.57
CA GLN A 56 -16.65 -35.05 -37.11
C GLN A 56 -15.32 -35.36 -37.82
N THR A 57 -14.64 -36.40 -37.37
CA THR A 57 -13.34 -36.83 -37.92
C THR A 57 -13.51 -37.98 -38.92
N SER A 58 -14.60 -38.73 -38.79
CA SER A 58 -15.03 -39.84 -39.67
C SER A 58 -16.52 -40.07 -39.49
N ASP A 59 -17.16 -40.88 -40.35
CA ASP A 59 -18.60 -41.15 -40.32
C ASP A 59 -19.12 -41.56 -38.92
N ASP A 60 -18.28 -42.15 -38.04
CA ASP A 60 -18.67 -42.65 -36.73
C ASP A 60 -17.84 -42.06 -35.56
N THR A 61 -16.94 -41.10 -35.79
CA THR A 61 -16.04 -40.57 -34.72
C THR A 61 -15.99 -39.05 -34.69
N ASN A 62 -16.18 -38.49 -33.49
CA ASN A 62 -16.05 -37.06 -33.21
C ASN A 62 -14.80 -36.75 -32.39
N LEU A 63 -14.24 -35.57 -32.60
CA LEU A 63 -13.10 -35.10 -31.83
C LEU A 63 -13.52 -34.89 -30.36
N ALA A 64 -12.83 -35.59 -29.44
CA ALA A 64 -13.12 -35.49 -28.00
C ALA A 64 -12.69 -34.16 -27.39
N SER A 65 -11.72 -33.45 -28.02
CA SER A 65 -11.22 -32.16 -27.52
C SER A 65 -10.95 -31.16 -28.65
N ALA A 66 -11.15 -29.87 -28.40
CA ALA A 66 -10.81 -28.81 -29.33
C ALA A 66 -9.28 -28.67 -29.50
N PHE A 67 -8.85 -28.35 -30.72
CA PHE A 67 -7.49 -27.89 -30.97
C PHE A 67 -7.47 -26.37 -31.00
N SER A 68 -6.97 -25.76 -29.91
CA SER A 68 -6.87 -24.31 -29.73
C SER A 68 -5.44 -23.87 -29.46
N ILE A 69 -5.06 -22.72 -30.02
CA ILE A 69 -3.75 -22.10 -29.80
C ILE A 69 -3.94 -20.77 -29.09
N GLY A 70 -3.25 -20.59 -27.93
CA GLY A 70 -3.29 -19.34 -27.17
C GLY A 70 -2.48 -18.24 -27.85
N ALA A 71 -2.97 -16.99 -27.81
CA ALA A 71 -2.30 -15.82 -28.41
C ALA A 71 -1.22 -15.19 -27.52
N GLY A 72 -0.97 -15.74 -26.33
CA GLY A 72 0.00 -15.24 -25.37
C GLY A 72 -0.63 -14.65 -24.13
N SER A 73 0.11 -13.76 -23.46
CA SER A 73 -0.31 -13.09 -22.22
C SER A 73 -0.12 -11.58 -22.31
N ARG A 74 -0.90 -10.84 -21.52
CA ARG A 74 -0.69 -9.39 -21.31
C ARG A 74 -0.74 -9.05 -19.83
N LEU A 75 -0.09 -7.93 -19.47
CA LEU A 75 -0.25 -7.32 -18.17
C LEU A 75 -1.64 -6.68 -18.10
N LEU A 76 -2.43 -7.07 -17.10
CA LEU A 76 -3.74 -6.47 -16.84
C LEU A 76 -3.58 -5.19 -16.02
N ASN A 77 -2.98 -5.33 -14.84
CA ASN A 77 -2.69 -4.23 -13.92
C ASN A 77 -1.57 -4.59 -12.94
N THR A 78 -1.17 -3.60 -12.16
CA THR A 78 -0.37 -3.78 -10.95
C THR A 78 -1.26 -3.48 -9.74
N SER A 79 -1.17 -4.29 -8.70
CA SER A 79 -1.92 -4.09 -7.46
C SER A 79 -1.00 -4.07 -6.26
N LYS A 80 -1.22 -3.11 -5.34
CA LYS A 80 -0.48 -3.07 -4.07
C LYS A 80 -1.01 -4.13 -3.10
N GLN A 81 -0.07 -4.81 -2.45
CA GLN A 81 -0.38 -5.77 -1.40
C GLN A 81 -0.42 -5.03 -0.05
N HIS A 82 -1.63 -4.84 0.50
CA HIS A 82 -1.83 -4.12 1.77
C HIS A 82 -1.72 -5.04 3.01
N THR A 83 -0.97 -6.15 2.89
CA THR A 83 -0.62 -6.97 4.05
C THR A 83 0.31 -6.19 4.98
N GLN A 84 0.20 -6.44 6.28
CA GLN A 84 1.04 -5.79 7.27
C GLN A 84 2.48 -6.26 7.14
N GLY A 85 3.43 -5.30 7.21
CA GLY A 85 4.87 -5.56 7.32
C GLY A 85 5.28 -5.91 8.75
N SER A 86 6.56 -6.17 8.95
CA SER A 86 7.11 -6.37 10.30
C SER A 86 7.08 -5.04 11.07
N VAL A 87 6.69 -5.08 12.33
CA VAL A 87 6.80 -3.93 13.23
C VAL A 87 8.20 -3.91 13.83
N ILE A 88 8.89 -2.79 13.68
CA ILE A 88 10.26 -2.57 14.19
C ILE A 88 10.17 -1.53 15.29
N GLN A 89 10.65 -1.87 16.47
CA GLN A 89 10.70 -0.93 17.59
C GLN A 89 11.83 0.08 17.37
N THR A 90 11.51 1.35 17.60
CA THR A 90 12.46 2.48 17.56
C THR A 90 12.43 3.20 18.89
N ASP A 91 13.46 3.99 19.18
CA ASP A 91 13.52 4.76 20.44
C ASP A 91 12.92 6.18 20.28
N ASN A 92 12.32 6.50 19.14
CA ASN A 92 11.73 7.81 18.87
C ASN A 92 10.25 7.86 19.25
N ALA A 93 9.88 8.79 20.13
CA ALA A 93 8.50 8.95 20.60
C ALA A 93 7.50 9.38 19.51
N LEU A 94 7.99 9.97 18.41
CA LEU A 94 7.15 10.39 17.28
C LEU A 94 7.04 9.35 16.16
N ASP A 95 7.71 8.20 16.31
CA ASP A 95 7.53 7.07 15.41
C ASP A 95 6.29 6.27 15.82
N ILE A 96 5.35 6.12 14.91
CA ILE A 96 4.05 5.53 15.19
C ILE A 96 3.76 4.45 14.13
N ALA A 97 3.58 3.21 14.56
CA ALA A 97 3.11 2.14 13.69
C ALA A 97 1.60 1.91 13.87
N ILE A 98 0.93 1.52 12.79
CA ILE A 98 -0.44 1.03 12.84
C ILE A 98 -0.39 -0.51 12.87
N GLU A 99 -0.90 -1.14 13.92
CA GLU A 99 -1.09 -2.59 13.96
C GLU A 99 -2.54 -2.92 13.59
N GLY A 100 -2.73 -3.37 12.35
CA GLY A 100 -4.04 -3.64 11.77
C GLY A 100 -4.36 -2.77 10.54
N SER A 101 -5.64 -2.48 10.33
CA SER A 101 -6.14 -1.74 9.17
C SER A 101 -6.12 -0.23 9.39
N GLY A 102 -5.96 0.55 8.31
CA GLY A 102 -6.03 2.01 8.33
C GLY A 102 -4.80 2.68 7.71
N PHE A 103 -4.86 3.96 7.49
CA PHE A 103 -3.79 4.80 6.97
C PHE A 103 -3.77 6.12 7.75
N PHE A 104 -2.60 6.71 7.93
CA PHE A 104 -2.49 8.09 8.38
C PHE A 104 -2.93 9.03 7.27
N GLN A 105 -3.50 10.16 7.65
CA GLN A 105 -3.93 11.21 6.74
C GLN A 105 -2.94 12.37 6.81
N VAL A 106 -2.55 12.89 5.67
CA VAL A 106 -1.56 13.97 5.56
C VAL A 106 -2.04 15.00 4.54
N LEU A 107 -1.99 16.25 4.90
CA LEU A 107 -2.33 17.34 3.98
C LEU A 107 -1.15 17.63 3.06
N MET A 108 -1.37 17.47 1.77
CA MET A 108 -0.38 17.71 0.73
C MET A 108 -0.36 19.17 0.29
N PRO A 109 0.74 19.64 -0.34
CA PRO A 109 0.86 21.03 -0.80
C PRO A 109 -0.18 21.43 -1.86
N ASP A 110 -0.73 20.45 -2.59
CA ASP A 110 -1.78 20.65 -3.58
C ASP A 110 -3.20 20.74 -2.98
N GLY A 111 -3.31 20.65 -1.65
CA GLY A 111 -4.57 20.69 -0.91
C GLY A 111 -5.32 19.35 -0.85
N ARG A 112 -4.80 18.30 -1.49
CA ARG A 112 -5.37 16.94 -1.37
C ARG A 112 -4.90 16.26 -0.10
N ILE A 113 -5.68 15.28 0.36
CA ILE A 113 -5.29 14.42 1.46
C ILE A 113 -4.53 13.22 0.90
N GLY A 114 -3.29 13.04 1.36
CA GLY A 114 -2.49 11.86 1.11
C GLY A 114 -2.68 10.85 2.24
N TYR A 115 -2.63 9.58 1.90
CA TYR A 115 -2.77 8.46 2.83
C TYR A 115 -1.47 7.68 2.87
N THR A 116 -0.96 7.40 4.07
CA THR A 116 0.32 6.71 4.23
C THR A 116 0.30 5.70 5.36
N ARG A 117 1.15 4.69 5.25
CA ARG A 117 1.50 3.77 6.34
C ARG A 117 2.83 4.12 6.99
N ASN A 118 3.55 5.09 6.43
CA ASN A 118 4.78 5.57 7.01
C ASN A 118 4.45 6.45 8.22
N GLY A 119 4.87 6.02 9.40
CA GLY A 119 4.66 6.70 10.67
C GLY A 119 5.89 7.42 11.18
N THR A 120 6.86 7.74 10.34
CA THR A 120 8.01 8.57 10.72
C THR A 120 7.61 10.04 10.75
N PHE A 121 7.17 10.49 11.91
CA PHE A 121 6.76 11.88 12.09
C PHE A 121 7.84 12.72 12.73
N ALA A 122 7.76 14.03 12.51
CA ALA A 122 8.63 15.03 13.09
C ALA A 122 7.78 16.22 13.58
N ARG A 123 8.35 17.01 14.48
CA ARG A 123 7.76 18.28 14.89
C ARG A 123 8.28 19.39 14.00
N SER A 124 7.37 20.18 13.40
CA SER A 124 7.71 21.39 12.65
C SER A 124 8.20 22.51 13.59
N ALA A 125 8.80 23.55 13.01
CA ALA A 125 9.18 24.76 13.75
C ALA A 125 7.97 25.44 14.42
N ASP A 126 6.80 25.34 13.81
CA ASP A 126 5.54 25.87 14.34
C ASP A 126 4.87 24.95 15.38
N GLY A 127 5.49 23.82 15.70
CA GLY A 127 4.95 22.84 16.63
C GLY A 127 3.99 21.81 16.03
N ALA A 128 3.64 21.91 14.76
CA ALA A 128 2.74 20.96 14.11
C ALA A 128 3.42 19.59 13.90
N LEU A 129 2.62 18.53 14.01
CA LEU A 129 3.06 17.17 13.68
C LEU A 129 3.11 17.03 12.15
N THR A 130 4.30 16.75 11.60
CA THR A 130 4.54 16.65 10.16
C THR A 130 5.25 15.36 9.80
N THR A 131 5.17 14.98 8.53
CA THR A 131 6.03 13.95 7.94
C THR A 131 7.47 14.51 7.78
N GLN A 132 8.43 13.65 7.45
CA GLN A 132 9.79 14.10 7.13
C GLN A 132 9.85 15.00 5.89
N SER A 133 8.89 14.89 4.97
CA SER A 133 8.74 15.78 3.81
C SER A 133 8.09 17.13 4.16
N GLY A 134 7.72 17.36 5.45
CA GLY A 134 7.11 18.61 5.91
C GLY A 134 5.59 18.71 5.74
N TYR A 135 4.90 17.63 5.35
CA TYR A 135 3.45 17.64 5.20
C TYR A 135 2.77 17.44 6.54
N VAL A 136 1.72 18.23 6.82
CA VAL A 136 1.01 18.23 8.10
C VAL A 136 0.08 17.03 8.21
N VAL A 137 0.17 16.31 9.33
CA VAL A 137 -0.72 15.18 9.65
C VAL A 137 -2.12 15.70 9.96
N GLN A 138 -3.13 14.98 9.50
CA GLN A 138 -4.54 15.31 9.77
C GLN A 138 -5.16 14.26 10.72
N PRO A 139 -5.93 14.69 11.72
CA PRO A 139 -6.17 16.07 12.18
C PRO A 139 -4.89 16.78 12.63
N GLU A 140 -4.82 18.09 12.41
CA GLU A 140 -3.64 18.87 12.82
C GLU A 140 -3.47 18.84 14.34
N ILE A 141 -2.29 18.40 14.76
CA ILE A 141 -1.90 18.33 16.18
C ILE A 141 -0.74 19.28 16.39
N GLN A 142 -0.92 20.24 17.30
CA GLN A 142 0.11 21.19 17.65
C GLN A 142 0.74 20.81 18.98
N ILE A 143 2.04 20.53 18.96
CA ILE A 143 2.85 20.20 20.13
C ILE A 143 3.45 21.49 20.67
N PRO A 144 3.08 21.94 21.89
CA PRO A 144 3.58 23.18 22.45
C PRO A 144 5.11 23.15 22.68
N GLU A 145 5.69 24.30 22.91
CA GLU A 145 7.10 24.40 23.29
C GLU A 145 7.32 23.94 24.74
N GLY A 146 8.53 23.45 25.03
CA GLY A 146 8.89 23.03 26.38
C GLY A 146 8.37 21.68 26.82
N VAL A 147 7.88 20.87 25.88
CA VAL A 147 7.45 19.49 26.13
C VAL A 147 8.64 18.62 26.47
N THR A 148 8.57 17.92 27.60
CA THR A 148 9.57 16.95 28.06
C THR A 148 9.25 15.53 27.64
N GLN A 149 7.97 15.20 27.55
CA GLN A 149 7.51 13.85 27.14
C GLN A 149 6.25 13.94 26.31
N ILE A 150 6.22 13.12 25.23
CA ILE A 150 5.05 12.93 24.37
C ILE A 150 4.62 11.48 24.53
N ASN A 151 3.35 11.27 24.83
CA ASN A 151 2.78 9.94 24.94
C ASN A 151 1.57 9.83 23.98
N ILE A 152 1.57 8.78 23.16
CA ILE A 152 0.52 8.51 22.19
C ILE A 152 -0.13 7.20 22.57
N SER A 153 -1.41 7.28 22.89
CA SER A 153 -2.17 6.10 23.32
C SER A 153 -2.50 5.18 22.11
N GLN A 154 -2.84 3.94 22.39
CA GLN A 154 -3.26 3.00 21.37
C GLN A 154 -4.56 3.45 20.65
N THR A 155 -5.37 4.29 21.32
CA THR A 155 -6.59 4.87 20.77
C THR A 155 -6.37 6.15 19.96
N GLY A 156 -5.11 6.63 19.89
CA GLY A 156 -4.75 7.81 19.11
C GLY A 156 -4.73 9.13 19.89
N ALA A 157 -5.09 9.14 21.17
CA ALA A 157 -4.98 10.35 21.98
C ALA A 157 -3.51 10.70 22.19
N VAL A 158 -3.13 11.94 21.86
CA VAL A 158 -1.79 12.50 21.99
C VAL A 158 -1.77 13.37 23.22
N THR A 159 -0.99 12.97 24.22
CA THR A 159 -0.80 13.71 25.47
C THR A 159 0.64 14.18 25.58
N VAL A 160 0.81 15.38 26.08
CA VAL A 160 2.13 16.00 26.27
C VAL A 160 2.33 16.41 27.72
N GLN A 161 3.53 16.26 28.19
CA GLN A 161 3.93 16.76 29.51
C GLN A 161 4.93 17.92 29.34
N VAL A 162 4.53 19.08 29.81
CA VAL A 162 5.38 20.28 29.78
C VAL A 162 6.26 20.31 31.03
N ALA A 163 7.48 20.86 30.92
CA ALA A 163 8.38 21.01 32.03
C ALA A 163 7.73 21.83 33.17
N GLY A 164 7.61 21.21 34.37
CA GLY A 164 6.98 21.83 35.54
C GLY A 164 5.47 21.57 35.72
N ALA A 165 4.79 20.96 34.73
CA ALA A 165 3.41 20.51 34.90
C ALA A 165 3.36 19.08 35.49
N VAL A 166 2.43 18.86 36.43
CA VAL A 166 2.22 17.56 37.07
C VAL A 166 1.27 16.69 36.26
N GLU A 167 0.36 17.31 35.52
CA GLU A 167 -0.65 16.65 34.68
C GLU A 167 -0.22 16.68 33.22
N ALA A 168 -0.56 15.66 32.48
CA ALA A 168 -0.36 15.59 31.03
C ALA A 168 -1.57 16.22 30.33
N ASP A 169 -1.33 17.15 29.44
CA ASP A 169 -2.36 17.81 28.64
C ASP A 169 -2.61 17.02 27.34
N GLU A 170 -3.87 16.81 26.99
CA GLU A 170 -4.26 16.23 25.71
C GLU A 170 -4.26 17.33 24.63
N VAL A 171 -3.38 17.18 23.64
CA VAL A 171 -3.22 18.17 22.55
C VAL A 171 -3.95 17.79 21.28
N GLY A 172 -4.43 16.56 21.17
CA GLY A 172 -5.22 16.13 20.02
C GLY A 172 -5.38 14.62 19.91
N GLN A 173 -6.12 14.22 18.87
CA GLN A 173 -6.46 12.84 18.58
C GLN A 173 -6.04 12.50 17.17
N LEU A 174 -5.21 11.46 16.99
CA LEU A 174 -4.91 10.89 15.69
C LEU A 174 -6.08 10.02 15.23
N THR A 175 -6.51 10.22 13.99
CA THR A 175 -7.51 9.39 13.33
C THR A 175 -6.89 8.58 12.20
N LEU A 176 -7.51 7.47 11.87
CA LEU A 176 -7.14 6.61 10.76
C LEU A 176 -8.21 6.65 9.67
N ALA A 177 -7.78 6.55 8.43
CA ALA A 177 -8.67 6.39 7.28
C ALA A 177 -8.54 4.97 6.72
N ASP A 178 -9.64 4.39 6.28
CA ASP A 178 -9.66 3.15 5.52
C ASP A 178 -10.61 3.25 4.32
N PHE A 179 -10.46 2.35 3.37
CA PHE A 179 -11.19 2.37 2.11
C PHE A 179 -11.86 1.04 1.85
N ALA A 180 -13.04 1.08 1.24
CA ALA A 180 -13.75 -0.11 0.80
C ALA A 180 -12.90 -0.93 -0.20
N ASN A 181 -12.19 -0.24 -1.09
CA ASN A 181 -11.26 -0.85 -2.03
C ASN A 181 -9.86 -0.19 -1.95
N ARG A 182 -9.01 -0.72 -1.10
CA ARG A 182 -7.62 -0.24 -0.92
C ARG A 182 -6.76 -0.38 -2.17
N GLN A 183 -7.09 -1.33 -3.07
CA GLN A 183 -6.35 -1.52 -4.32
C GLN A 183 -6.64 -0.43 -5.35
N GLY A 184 -7.74 0.30 -5.18
CA GLY A 184 -8.10 1.44 -6.01
C GLY A 184 -7.36 2.72 -5.67
N LEU A 185 -6.56 2.76 -4.61
CA LEU A 185 -5.74 3.92 -4.26
C LEU A 185 -4.61 4.10 -5.28
N GLU A 186 -4.35 5.35 -5.66
CA GLU A 186 -3.28 5.70 -6.60
C GLU A 186 -2.02 6.13 -5.86
N PRO A 187 -0.86 5.47 -6.11
CA PRO A 187 0.40 5.87 -5.53
C PRO A 187 0.97 7.10 -6.25
N ILE A 188 1.35 8.12 -5.50
CA ILE A 188 1.93 9.37 -6.03
C ILE A 188 3.42 9.54 -5.70
N GLY A 189 4.03 8.58 -5.02
CA GLY A 189 5.43 8.62 -4.56
C GLY A 189 5.54 8.84 -3.05
N GLU A 190 6.76 8.78 -2.49
CA GLU A 190 7.09 8.97 -1.07
C GLU A 190 6.23 8.12 -0.10
N SER A 191 5.74 6.96 -0.55
CA SER A 191 4.80 6.10 0.17
C SER A 191 3.42 6.72 0.43
N PHE A 192 3.05 7.78 -0.30
CA PHE A 192 1.72 8.37 -0.26
C PHE A 192 0.80 7.75 -1.30
N LEU A 193 -0.46 7.62 -0.91
CA LEU A 193 -1.57 7.16 -1.73
C LEU A 193 -2.62 8.27 -1.77
N VAL A 194 -3.36 8.38 -2.85
CA VAL A 194 -4.53 9.28 -2.93
C VAL A 194 -5.78 8.50 -3.29
N GLU A 195 -6.91 9.04 -2.88
CA GLU A 195 -8.21 8.47 -3.22
C GLU A 195 -8.50 8.60 -4.71
N THR A 196 -9.22 7.65 -5.22
CA THR A 196 -9.74 7.64 -6.59
C THR A 196 -11.21 7.23 -6.58
N PRO A 197 -11.94 7.45 -7.69
CA PRO A 197 -13.31 6.93 -7.81
C PRO A 197 -13.40 5.40 -7.63
N ALA A 198 -12.30 4.68 -7.86
CA ALA A 198 -12.23 3.22 -7.70
C ALA A 198 -12.01 2.78 -6.25
N SER A 199 -11.39 3.61 -5.40
CA SER A 199 -11.21 3.32 -3.97
C SER A 199 -12.49 3.57 -3.16
N GLY A 200 -13.35 4.44 -3.65
CA GLY A 200 -14.45 5.03 -2.89
C GLY A 200 -13.97 6.09 -1.87
N PRO A 201 -14.90 6.75 -1.16
CA PRO A 201 -14.56 7.76 -0.15
C PRO A 201 -13.89 7.12 1.07
N PRO A 202 -13.02 7.86 1.77
CA PRO A 202 -12.40 7.41 3.00
C PRO A 202 -13.44 7.26 4.12
N VAL A 203 -13.34 6.17 4.87
CA VAL A 203 -14.01 6.03 6.17
C VAL A 203 -12.98 6.41 7.22
N VAL A 204 -13.27 7.46 7.99
CA VAL A 204 -12.37 7.96 9.03
C VAL A 204 -12.95 7.61 10.40
N ALA A 205 -12.12 7.02 11.26
CA ALA A 205 -12.49 6.69 12.63
C ALA A 205 -11.27 6.74 13.55
N ASN A 206 -11.54 6.67 14.85
CA ASN A 206 -10.47 6.52 15.84
C ASN A 206 -9.85 5.13 15.76
N PRO A 207 -8.56 4.99 16.10
CA PRO A 207 -7.94 3.68 16.23
C PRO A 207 -8.73 2.77 17.19
N ILE A 208 -8.73 1.46 16.90
CA ILE A 208 -9.46 0.39 17.60
C ILE A 208 -10.98 0.38 17.28
N GLU A 209 -11.59 1.49 16.94
CA GLU A 209 -13.01 1.57 16.61
C GLU A 209 -13.27 1.03 15.18
N GLY A 210 -14.44 0.41 14.96
CA GLY A 210 -14.90 0.03 13.62
C GLY A 210 -14.02 -0.96 12.84
N GLY A 211 -13.12 -1.68 13.50
CA GLY A 211 -12.20 -2.62 12.84
C GLY A 211 -10.88 -1.97 12.39
N PHE A 212 -10.63 -0.73 12.77
CA PHE A 212 -9.34 -0.08 12.58
C PHE A 212 -8.26 -0.68 13.50
N GLY A 213 -7.00 -0.58 13.04
CA GLY A 213 -5.84 -0.99 13.82
C GLY A 213 -5.63 -0.10 15.03
N LYS A 214 -4.80 -0.58 15.97
CA LYS A 214 -4.30 0.21 17.09
C LYS A 214 -2.99 0.90 16.73
N LEU A 215 -2.68 1.99 17.43
CA LEU A 215 -1.40 2.66 17.30
C LEU A 215 -0.37 2.09 18.27
N LEU A 216 0.86 2.00 17.80
CA LEU A 216 2.03 1.61 18.59
C LEU A 216 3.05 2.74 18.51
N GLN A 217 3.27 3.41 19.64
CA GLN A 217 4.29 4.45 19.78
C GLN A 217 5.68 3.81 19.85
N GLY A 218 6.71 4.53 19.36
CA GLY A 218 8.08 4.05 19.35
C GLY A 218 8.32 2.86 18.44
N SER A 219 7.49 2.73 17.41
CA SER A 219 7.56 1.62 16.45
C SER A 219 7.27 2.11 15.05
N LEU A 220 7.83 1.43 14.05
CA LEU A 220 7.58 1.68 12.64
C LEU A 220 7.15 0.41 11.93
N GLU A 221 6.28 0.55 10.96
CA GLU A 221 5.93 -0.55 10.07
C GLU A 221 7.01 -0.69 8.99
N GLY A 222 7.71 -1.81 8.94
CA GLY A 222 8.65 -2.13 7.87
C GLY A 222 7.92 -2.49 6.57
N SER A 223 8.68 -2.61 5.49
CA SER A 223 8.16 -3.11 4.21
C SER A 223 7.58 -4.52 4.35
N ASN A 224 6.51 -4.83 3.62
CA ASN A 224 5.96 -6.18 3.54
C ASN A 224 6.63 -7.05 2.45
N VAL A 225 7.75 -6.59 1.91
CA VAL A 225 8.54 -7.32 0.90
C VAL A 225 9.34 -8.42 1.58
N ASN A 226 9.17 -9.66 1.13
CA ASN A 226 10.04 -10.76 1.50
C ASN A 226 11.05 -11.00 0.37
N ALA A 227 12.33 -10.63 0.60
CA ALA A 227 13.38 -10.72 -0.41
C ALA A 227 13.59 -12.16 -0.92
N VAL A 228 13.42 -13.17 -0.06
CA VAL A 228 13.59 -14.60 -0.44
C VAL A 228 12.45 -15.08 -1.35
N GLN A 229 11.24 -14.56 -1.17
CA GLN A 229 10.09 -14.93 -2.01
C GLN A 229 10.07 -14.20 -3.35
N GLN A 230 10.81 -13.10 -3.48
CA GLN A 230 10.88 -12.30 -4.71
C GLN A 230 11.93 -12.83 -5.69
N LEU A 231 12.92 -13.57 -5.20
CA LEU A 231 13.97 -14.22 -6.00
C LEU A 231 13.55 -15.64 -6.43
#